data_dc026c9f596db90be6ef590d8d9c1c17
#
_entry.id   dc026c9f596db90be6ef590d8d9c1c17
#
_cell.length_a   1.000
_cell.length_b   1.000
_cell.length_c   1.000
_cell.angle_alpha   90.00
_cell.angle_beta   90.00
_cell.angle_gamma   90.00
#
_symmetry.space_group_name_H-M   'P 1'
#
loop_
_entity.id
_entity.type
_entity.pdbx_description
1 polymer ?
#
loop_
_entity_poly.entity_id
_entity_poly.type
_entity_poly.pdbx_seq_one_letter_code
_entity_poly.pdbx_strand_id
1 'polypeptide(L)'
;MTGISTLIIIAAIMGGVFILIATCSYLYQLKSIKAKTAGDGQHGTARWASNAEIKATYKHIDFRPELWRSDPESRPKDQGIVVGCTTKGKQTVAMVDTGDVHCMMIGAAGVGKTAFWLYPNIEFACASGMSFMSTDTKGDILRNYGNIAQDYYGYHISVIDLRNPMRSHGNNLLHLVNKYMDLYAENPKNLAYKAKAEKFAKIISKTIILSGMDAGSFGQNAYFYDAAEGLLTASILLVSEFCEKDERHIVSVFKIIQELLAPQKGVRGRNEFQALMEKLPPEHKAKWFAGAALNTAEQSMASVMSTALSRLNAFLDSELETILCNDTEIDAEEFCNSKSAIFIIMPEEDSSKYFMVSLIIQQLYREILAVADENKGKLKNRVVFYCDEFGTLPKIESAEMMFSASRSRRVSIVPIIQSFAQLKKNYGDEGAEIIIDNTQLTVFGGFAPNSESAQVLSKSLGSRTVLSGSVNQGKNDPSRSLQMIERPLMTPDELKSLPKGTFIVTKTGFYPMKVKLKLFFKWGIVFDESNPYIVPERNVATIKYADKERLKEAIDRRYNPPEEKDDDGIPGNAQPLTPARADNDQPATVENDERDELIAGTNLVVDPQLASEAKE
;
A
#
# COMPACT_ATOMS: atom_id res chain seq x y z
N MET A 1 -41.02 -48.90 71.40
CA MET A 1 -41.53 -47.98 70.32
C MET A 1 -40.47 -47.07 69.70
N THR A 2 -39.24 -47.05 70.20
CA THR A 2 -38.18 -46.12 69.73
C THR A 2 -37.38 -46.56 68.47
N GLY A 3 -37.40 -47.87 68.16
CA GLY A 3 -36.61 -48.34 66.98
C GLY A 3 -37.29 -48.14 65.62
N ILE A 4 -38.62 -48.15 65.55
CA ILE A 4 -39.37 -48.02 64.29
C ILE A 4 -39.37 -46.54 63.80
N SER A 5 -39.46 -45.60 64.74
CA SER A 5 -39.41 -44.16 64.40
C SER A 5 -38.00 -43.73 63.86
N THR A 6 -36.96 -44.34 64.41
CA THR A 6 -35.56 -44.05 63.93
C THR A 6 -35.33 -44.60 62.52
N LEU A 7 -35.90 -45.82 62.25
CA LEU A 7 -35.82 -46.41 60.89
C LEU A 7 -36.62 -45.62 59.85
N ILE A 8 -37.75 -45.04 60.18
CA ILE A 8 -38.56 -44.20 59.32
C ILE A 8 -37.83 -42.87 59.03
N ILE A 9 -37.19 -42.29 60.03
CA ILE A 9 -36.39 -41.04 59.85
C ILE A 9 -35.17 -41.28 58.95
N ILE A 10 -34.47 -42.41 59.17
CA ILE A 10 -33.33 -42.76 58.29
C ILE A 10 -33.81 -43.03 56.88
N ALA A 11 -34.90 -43.72 56.64
CA ALA A 11 -35.46 -43.95 55.33
C ALA A 11 -35.90 -42.64 54.63
N ALA A 12 -36.49 -41.71 55.40
CA ALA A 12 -36.85 -40.36 54.85
C ALA A 12 -35.66 -39.54 54.51
N ILE A 13 -34.57 -39.55 55.30
CA ILE A 13 -33.31 -38.84 54.99
C ILE A 13 -32.64 -39.45 53.73
N MET A 14 -32.58 -40.81 53.69
CA MET A 14 -32.01 -41.48 52.49
C MET A 14 -32.84 -41.20 51.23
N GLY A 15 -34.15 -41.19 51.32
CA GLY A 15 -35.02 -40.77 50.20
C GLY A 15 -34.81 -39.34 49.77
N GLY A 16 -34.66 -38.40 50.72
CA GLY A 16 -34.37 -36.99 50.44
C GLY A 16 -33.02 -36.80 49.78
N VAL A 17 -31.98 -37.47 50.24
CA VAL A 17 -30.61 -37.44 49.61
C VAL A 17 -30.67 -38.04 48.21
N PHE A 18 -31.42 -39.14 48.02
CA PHE A 18 -31.55 -39.75 46.67
C PHE A 18 -32.30 -38.85 45.70
N ILE A 19 -33.35 -38.16 46.13
CA ILE A 19 -34.07 -37.17 45.34
C ILE A 19 -33.17 -36.00 45.04
N LEU A 20 -32.36 -35.49 45.96
CA LEU A 20 -31.43 -34.40 45.77
C LEU A 20 -30.35 -34.76 44.75
N ILE A 21 -29.74 -35.94 44.85
CA ILE A 21 -28.74 -36.45 43.91
C ILE A 21 -29.35 -36.61 42.52
N ALA A 22 -30.57 -37.18 42.42
CA ALA A 22 -31.27 -37.34 41.14
C ALA A 22 -31.57 -35.96 40.50
N THR A 23 -32.01 -34.99 41.29
CA THR A 23 -32.31 -33.62 40.83
C THR A 23 -31.04 -32.89 40.39
N CYS A 24 -29.96 -32.98 41.18
CA CYS A 24 -28.65 -32.41 40.81
C CYS A 24 -28.09 -33.07 39.56
N SER A 25 -28.19 -34.38 39.42
CA SER A 25 -27.77 -35.11 38.22
C SER A 25 -28.60 -34.70 36.99
N TYR A 26 -29.90 -34.53 37.15
CA TYR A 26 -30.78 -34.06 36.09
C TYR A 26 -30.45 -32.62 35.65
N LEU A 27 -30.27 -31.70 36.59
CA LEU A 27 -29.87 -30.30 36.32
C LEU A 27 -28.47 -30.24 35.72
N TYR A 28 -27.53 -31.07 36.17
CA TYR A 28 -26.19 -31.16 35.59
C TYR A 28 -26.22 -31.64 34.14
N GLN A 29 -27.04 -32.67 33.84
CA GLN A 29 -27.20 -33.16 32.48
C GLN A 29 -27.88 -32.14 31.57
N LEU A 30 -28.88 -31.38 32.05
CA LEU A 30 -29.51 -30.28 31.30
C LEU A 30 -28.54 -29.13 31.03
N LYS A 31 -27.71 -28.75 32.01
CA LYS A 31 -26.66 -27.74 31.83
C LYS A 31 -25.50 -28.24 30.96
N SER A 32 -25.22 -29.54 30.98
CA SER A 32 -24.12 -30.12 30.19
C SER A 32 -24.42 -30.19 28.69
N ILE A 33 -25.68 -30.04 28.28
CA ILE A 33 -26.06 -29.95 26.85
C ILE A 33 -25.71 -28.58 26.27
N LYS A 34 -25.60 -27.53 27.10
CA LYS A 34 -25.21 -26.20 26.64
C LYS A 34 -23.70 -26.12 26.50
N ALA A 35 -23.20 -26.09 25.25
CA ALA A 35 -21.87 -25.63 24.86
C ALA A 35 -20.67 -26.54 25.24
N LYS A 36 -20.80 -27.83 25.44
CA LYS A 36 -19.63 -28.73 25.48
C LYS A 36 -19.13 -29.01 24.06
N THR A 37 -17.84 -28.69 23.82
CA THR A 37 -17.10 -29.26 22.70
C THR A 37 -16.99 -30.76 22.95
N ALA A 38 -17.53 -31.59 22.06
CA ALA A 38 -17.55 -33.04 22.24
C ALA A 38 -16.66 -33.69 21.18
N GLY A 39 -15.91 -34.69 21.61
CA GLY A 39 -15.07 -35.52 20.76
C GLY A 39 -13.80 -34.78 20.25
N ASP A 40 -12.99 -35.49 19.49
CA ASP A 40 -11.71 -35.03 18.95
C ASP A 40 -11.85 -34.26 17.64
N GLY A 41 -12.88 -33.41 17.52
CA GLY A 41 -13.03 -32.50 16.39
C GLY A 41 -13.56 -33.15 15.10
N GLN A 42 -14.43 -34.18 15.20
CA GLN A 42 -15.00 -34.86 14.01
C GLN A 42 -15.67 -33.92 13.00
N HIS A 43 -16.22 -32.79 13.46
CA HIS A 43 -16.87 -31.77 12.64
C HIS A 43 -16.16 -30.41 12.70
N GLY A 44 -14.88 -30.41 13.08
CA GLY A 44 -14.06 -29.22 13.16
C GLY A 44 -13.46 -28.97 14.54
N THR A 45 -12.29 -28.29 14.54
CA THR A 45 -11.47 -28.02 15.74
C THR A 45 -11.27 -26.53 15.98
N ALA A 46 -12.05 -25.66 15.32
CA ALA A 46 -11.92 -24.22 15.47
C ALA A 46 -12.16 -23.78 16.93
N ARG A 47 -11.28 -22.94 17.43
CA ARG A 47 -11.34 -22.40 18.79
C ARG A 47 -10.74 -20.99 18.86
N TRP A 48 -11.01 -20.31 19.92
CA TRP A 48 -10.32 -19.04 20.23
C TRP A 48 -8.91 -19.31 20.75
N ALA A 49 -8.01 -18.38 20.46
CA ALA A 49 -6.70 -18.38 21.08
C ALA A 49 -6.79 -18.31 22.61
N SER A 50 -5.99 -19.09 23.30
CA SER A 50 -5.85 -19.02 24.74
C SER A 50 -5.03 -17.79 25.16
N ASN A 51 -5.18 -17.36 26.41
CA ASN A 51 -4.40 -16.24 26.94
C ASN A 51 -2.87 -16.50 26.89
N ALA A 52 -2.43 -17.75 27.00
CA ALA A 52 -1.02 -18.12 26.88
C ALA A 52 -0.51 -17.91 25.44
N GLU A 53 -1.28 -18.35 24.45
CA GLU A 53 -0.96 -18.16 23.04
C GLU A 53 -0.94 -16.66 22.65
N ILE A 54 -1.93 -15.89 23.13
CA ILE A 54 -1.97 -14.44 22.91
C ILE A 54 -0.72 -13.75 23.48
N LYS A 55 -0.32 -14.12 24.71
CA LYS A 55 0.89 -13.56 25.33
C LYS A 55 2.19 -13.98 24.65
N ALA A 56 2.24 -15.17 24.07
CA ALA A 56 3.39 -15.65 23.31
C ALA A 56 3.50 -14.98 21.95
N THR A 57 2.36 -14.63 21.33
CA THR A 57 2.31 -14.08 19.97
C THR A 57 2.50 -12.58 19.91
N TYR A 58 1.89 -11.84 20.84
CA TYR A 58 1.86 -10.38 20.84
C TYR A 58 2.65 -9.81 22.01
N LYS A 59 3.46 -8.79 21.76
CA LYS A 59 4.09 -8.03 22.84
C LYS A 59 3.05 -7.21 23.58
N HIS A 60 3.18 -7.21 24.91
CA HIS A 60 2.31 -6.45 25.81
C HIS A 60 3.08 -5.22 26.27
N ILE A 61 2.66 -4.05 25.80
CA ILE A 61 3.33 -2.77 26.03
C ILE A 61 2.40 -1.84 26.81
N ASP A 62 2.85 -1.30 27.90
CA ASP A 62 2.13 -0.30 28.68
C ASP A 62 1.89 0.94 27.82
N PHE A 63 0.64 1.25 27.53
CA PHE A 63 0.27 2.36 26.64
C PHE A 63 0.08 3.64 27.45
N ARG A 64 1.03 4.59 27.34
CA ARG A 64 1.13 5.80 28.17
C ARG A 64 1.45 7.04 27.32
N PRO A 65 0.52 7.57 26.51
CA PRO A 65 0.79 8.69 25.61
C PRO A 65 1.34 9.92 26.33
N GLU A 66 0.78 10.27 27.47
CA GLU A 66 1.21 11.43 28.27
C GLU A 66 2.70 11.33 28.67
N LEU A 67 3.12 10.15 29.12
CA LEU A 67 4.51 9.90 29.49
C LEU A 67 5.43 9.87 28.26
N TRP A 68 4.99 9.24 27.17
CA TRP A 68 5.75 9.16 25.93
C TRP A 68 6.01 10.52 25.27
N ARG A 69 5.03 11.44 25.39
CA ARG A 69 5.13 12.80 24.88
C ARG A 69 6.07 13.66 25.73
N SER A 70 6.14 13.44 27.04
CA SER A 70 6.98 14.22 27.97
C SER A 70 8.38 13.66 28.16
N ASP A 71 8.57 12.34 28.07
CA ASP A 71 9.84 11.66 28.33
C ASP A 71 10.22 10.70 27.19
N PRO A 72 11.21 11.05 26.34
CA PRO A 72 11.68 10.21 25.25
C PRO A 72 12.20 8.84 25.68
N GLU A 73 12.79 8.71 26.89
CA GLU A 73 13.33 7.43 27.37
C GLU A 73 12.24 6.42 27.74
N SER A 74 11.02 6.90 28.01
CA SER A 74 9.87 6.07 28.33
C SER A 74 9.21 5.42 27.10
N ARG A 75 9.61 5.83 25.90
CA ARG A 75 9.00 5.42 24.64
C ARG A 75 9.26 3.94 24.33
N PRO A 76 8.29 3.24 23.67
CA PRO A 76 8.49 1.86 23.29
C PRO A 76 9.61 1.72 22.25
N LYS A 77 10.47 0.72 22.46
CA LYS A 77 11.56 0.38 21.52
C LYS A 77 11.09 -0.58 20.41
N ASP A 78 10.02 -1.30 20.68
CA ASP A 78 9.46 -2.26 19.73
C ASP A 78 8.52 -1.55 18.73
N GLN A 79 8.73 -1.79 17.46
CA GLN A 79 7.88 -1.30 16.36
C GLN A 79 6.87 -2.38 15.96
N GLY A 80 5.65 -1.98 15.61
CA GLY A 80 4.61 -2.93 15.20
C GLY A 80 3.22 -2.33 15.10
N ILE A 81 2.23 -3.21 14.98
CA ILE A 81 0.82 -2.85 14.81
C ILE A 81 0.06 -3.21 16.08
N VAL A 82 -0.67 -2.26 16.63
CA VAL A 82 -1.57 -2.49 17.78
C VAL A 82 -2.80 -3.25 17.29
N VAL A 83 -2.96 -4.47 17.80
CA VAL A 83 -4.06 -5.38 17.41
C VAL A 83 -5.15 -5.49 18.48
N GLY A 84 -4.85 -5.09 19.71
CA GLY A 84 -5.77 -5.20 20.81
C GLY A 84 -5.26 -4.53 22.07
N CYS A 85 -6.04 -4.60 23.15
CA CYS A 85 -5.59 -4.13 24.46
C CYS A 85 -6.15 -4.97 25.60
N THR A 86 -5.42 -4.93 26.69
CA THR A 86 -5.84 -5.43 28.01
C THR A 86 -5.76 -4.32 29.05
N THR A 87 -6.25 -4.59 30.24
CA THR A 87 -6.16 -3.63 31.36
C THR A 87 -5.42 -4.29 32.52
N LYS A 88 -4.39 -3.62 33.03
CA LYS A 88 -3.65 -4.01 34.24
C LYS A 88 -3.89 -2.94 35.30
N GLY A 89 -4.77 -3.22 36.26
CA GLY A 89 -5.24 -2.19 37.19
C GLY A 89 -5.99 -1.07 36.44
N LYS A 90 -5.54 0.16 36.55
CA LYS A 90 -6.09 1.31 35.80
C LYS A 90 -5.41 1.53 34.44
N GLN A 91 -4.31 0.84 34.17
CA GLN A 91 -3.46 1.07 33.01
C GLN A 91 -3.94 0.26 31.79
N THR A 92 -3.90 0.88 30.63
CA THR A 92 -4.10 0.21 29.33
C THR A 92 -2.79 -0.40 28.87
N VAL A 93 -2.82 -1.66 28.48
CA VAL A 93 -1.68 -2.40 27.90
C VAL A 93 -2.04 -2.77 26.47
N ALA A 94 -1.27 -2.28 25.52
CA ALA A 94 -1.43 -2.61 24.11
C ALA A 94 -0.90 -4.02 23.83
N MET A 95 -1.60 -4.76 22.99
CA MET A 95 -1.10 -5.97 22.36
C MET A 95 -0.59 -5.61 20.97
N VAL A 96 0.70 -5.76 20.76
CA VAL A 96 1.40 -5.30 19.54
C VAL A 96 1.95 -6.48 18.77
N ASP A 97 1.61 -6.55 17.50
CA ASP A 97 2.27 -7.45 16.54
C ASP A 97 3.55 -6.81 16.04
N THR A 98 4.69 -7.36 16.43
CA THR A 98 6.02 -6.86 16.05
C THR A 98 6.60 -7.54 14.82
N GLY A 99 5.85 -8.44 14.19
CA GLY A 99 6.24 -9.10 12.94
C GLY A 99 6.24 -8.14 11.73
N ASP A 100 6.98 -8.48 10.69
CA ASP A 100 6.91 -7.80 9.41
C ASP A 100 5.66 -8.32 8.67
N VAL A 101 4.50 -7.72 8.92
CA VAL A 101 3.19 -8.16 8.40
C VAL A 101 2.44 -7.02 7.72
N HIS A 102 1.58 -7.36 6.76
CA HIS A 102 0.49 -6.47 6.34
C HIS A 102 -0.70 -6.68 7.24
N CYS A 103 -1.47 -5.63 7.48
CA CYS A 103 -2.65 -5.67 8.32
C CYS A 103 -3.84 -5.07 7.59
N MET A 104 -4.91 -5.81 7.44
CA MET A 104 -6.17 -5.30 6.88
C MET A 104 -7.14 -4.96 8.01
N MET A 105 -7.71 -3.76 7.97
CA MET A 105 -8.78 -3.36 8.86
C MET A 105 -10.10 -3.33 8.09
N ILE A 106 -11.07 -4.17 8.51
CA ILE A 106 -12.37 -4.28 7.87
C ILE A 106 -13.47 -3.91 8.87
N GLY A 107 -14.35 -3.01 8.49
CA GLY A 107 -15.50 -2.67 9.31
C GLY A 107 -16.44 -1.69 8.62
N ALA A 108 -17.74 -1.86 8.82
CA ALA A 108 -18.75 -0.98 8.26
C ALA A 108 -18.54 0.49 8.64
N ALA A 109 -19.20 1.40 7.92
CA ALA A 109 -19.20 2.81 8.28
C ALA A 109 -19.77 3.02 9.69
N GLY A 110 -19.20 3.95 10.45
CA GLY A 110 -19.66 4.29 11.80
C GLY A 110 -19.31 3.31 12.92
N VAL A 111 -18.61 2.19 12.63
CA VAL A 111 -18.16 1.25 13.69
C VAL A 111 -17.02 1.83 14.53
N GLY A 112 -16.40 2.93 14.06
CA GLY A 112 -15.36 3.65 14.79
C GLY A 112 -13.94 3.11 14.51
N LYS A 113 -13.66 2.66 13.28
CA LYS A 113 -12.32 2.21 12.85
C LYS A 113 -11.22 3.19 13.26
N THR A 114 -11.41 4.45 12.96
CA THR A 114 -10.46 5.53 13.28
C THR A 114 -10.30 5.71 14.79
N ALA A 115 -11.41 5.84 15.54
CA ALA A 115 -11.39 6.18 16.97
C ALA A 115 -10.95 5.03 17.88
N PHE A 116 -11.26 3.77 17.52
CA PHE A 116 -10.89 2.61 18.34
C PHE A 116 -9.53 2.02 17.96
N TRP A 117 -9.16 2.09 16.66
CA TRP A 117 -8.02 1.36 16.16
C TRP A 117 -6.94 2.24 15.51
N LEU A 118 -7.30 3.14 14.60
CA LEU A 118 -6.31 3.91 13.83
C LEU A 118 -5.57 4.92 14.72
N TYR A 119 -6.28 5.71 15.53
CA TYR A 119 -5.63 6.67 16.43
C TYR A 119 -4.65 6.02 17.42
N PRO A 120 -4.99 4.90 18.11
CA PRO A 120 -4.00 4.18 18.91
C PRO A 120 -2.79 3.66 18.13
N ASN A 121 -2.98 3.26 16.87
CA ASN A 121 -1.89 2.83 16.01
C ASN A 121 -0.98 3.99 15.58
N ILE A 122 -1.55 5.16 15.24
CA ILE A 122 -0.76 6.36 14.90
C ILE A 122 0.03 6.85 16.13
N GLU A 123 -0.60 6.93 17.31
CA GLU A 123 0.11 7.28 18.54
C GLU A 123 1.27 6.32 18.82
N PHE A 124 1.04 5.02 18.65
CA PHE A 124 2.07 4.01 18.82
C PHE A 124 3.17 4.12 17.77
N ALA A 125 2.82 4.41 16.51
CA ALA A 125 3.79 4.63 15.44
C ALA A 125 4.69 5.83 15.77
N CYS A 126 4.10 6.95 16.20
CA CYS A 126 4.85 8.12 16.65
C CYS A 126 5.77 7.81 17.83
N ALA A 127 5.27 7.14 18.86
CA ALA A 127 6.03 6.81 20.05
C ALA A 127 7.18 5.85 19.77
N SER A 128 6.97 4.84 18.92
CA SER A 128 8.00 3.85 18.55
C SER A 128 8.93 4.31 17.41
N GLY A 129 8.72 5.51 16.87
CA GLY A 129 9.57 6.10 15.84
C GLY A 129 9.43 5.46 14.46
N MET A 130 8.30 4.82 14.14
CA MET A 130 8.01 4.32 12.79
C MET A 130 7.62 5.47 11.88
N SER A 131 8.18 5.52 10.67
CA SER A 131 7.67 6.45 9.66
C SER A 131 6.35 5.94 9.09
N PHE A 132 5.42 6.84 8.82
CA PHE A 132 4.12 6.43 8.29
C PHE A 132 3.55 7.40 7.26
N MET A 133 2.77 6.86 6.34
CA MET A 133 1.90 7.60 5.45
C MET A 133 0.45 7.29 5.84
N SER A 134 -0.41 8.30 5.84
CA SER A 134 -1.84 8.12 6.08
C SER A 134 -2.66 8.85 5.02
N THR A 135 -3.61 8.14 4.40
CA THR A 135 -4.69 8.79 3.64
C THR A 135 -5.77 9.26 4.61
N ASP A 136 -6.39 10.39 4.34
CA ASP A 136 -7.36 11.03 5.23
C ASP A 136 -8.42 11.76 4.41
N THR A 137 -9.65 11.28 4.43
CA THR A 137 -10.74 11.91 3.66
C THR A 137 -11.33 13.14 4.35
N LYS A 138 -11.16 13.26 5.67
CA LYS A 138 -11.74 14.34 6.47
C LYS A 138 -10.73 15.40 6.91
N GLY A 139 -9.44 15.11 6.80
CA GLY A 139 -8.38 15.91 7.37
C GLY A 139 -8.28 15.82 8.89
N ASP A 140 -9.05 14.90 9.51
CA ASP A 140 -9.08 14.75 10.96
C ASP A 140 -7.78 14.17 11.51
N ILE A 141 -7.14 13.27 10.77
CA ILE A 141 -5.90 12.62 11.19
C ILE A 141 -4.78 13.64 11.22
N LEU A 142 -4.61 14.42 10.15
CA LEU A 142 -3.62 15.50 10.10
C LEU A 142 -3.88 16.53 11.20
N ARG A 143 -5.10 17.02 11.31
CA ARG A 143 -5.48 18.06 12.29
C ARG A 143 -5.16 17.63 13.72
N ASN A 144 -5.43 16.36 14.05
CA ASN A 144 -5.25 15.83 15.40
C ASN A 144 -3.81 15.41 15.69
N TYR A 145 -3.09 14.88 14.70
CA TYR A 145 -1.76 14.29 14.93
C TYR A 145 -0.60 15.09 14.35
N GLY A 146 -0.80 16.04 13.47
CA GLY A 146 0.29 16.81 12.86
C GLY A 146 1.19 17.46 13.92
N ASN A 147 0.63 18.31 14.80
CA ASN A 147 1.37 18.95 15.89
C ASN A 147 1.89 17.94 16.92
N ILE A 148 1.13 16.90 17.24
CA ILE A 148 1.57 15.85 18.17
C ILE A 148 2.82 15.15 17.66
N ALA A 149 2.83 14.76 16.39
CA ALA A 149 3.95 14.08 15.77
C ALA A 149 5.18 14.99 15.68
N GLN A 150 4.99 16.26 15.31
CA GLN A 150 6.06 17.24 15.17
C GLN A 150 6.64 17.64 16.52
N ASP A 151 5.81 18.17 17.43
CA ASP A 151 6.28 18.86 18.63
C ASP A 151 6.71 17.90 19.74
N TYR A 152 5.99 16.78 19.90
CA TYR A 152 6.29 15.82 20.97
C TYR A 152 7.22 14.69 20.54
N TYR A 153 7.10 14.23 19.27
CA TYR A 153 7.86 13.08 18.80
C TYR A 153 8.99 13.43 17.85
N GLY A 154 9.05 14.70 17.36
CA GLY A 154 10.11 15.21 16.49
C GLY A 154 10.03 14.65 15.08
N TYR A 155 8.82 14.53 14.52
CA TYR A 155 8.58 14.09 13.15
C TYR A 155 8.71 15.24 12.15
N HIS A 156 9.27 14.94 11.00
CA HIS A 156 9.08 15.76 9.82
C HIS A 156 7.70 15.48 9.23
N ILE A 157 6.91 16.52 8.99
CA ILE A 157 5.53 16.41 8.51
C ILE A 157 5.45 16.87 7.05
N SER A 158 5.02 15.98 6.18
CA SER A 158 4.70 16.29 4.77
C SER A 158 3.19 16.13 4.54
N VAL A 159 2.60 17.07 3.81
CA VAL A 159 1.17 17.09 3.57
C VAL A 159 0.89 17.27 2.09
N ILE A 160 0.12 16.37 1.51
CA ILE A 160 -0.49 16.54 0.19
C ILE A 160 -1.99 16.76 0.42
N ASP A 161 -2.44 17.99 0.25
CA ASP A 161 -3.85 18.33 0.45
C ASP A 161 -4.54 18.58 -0.89
N LEU A 162 -5.25 17.55 -1.39
CA LEU A 162 -6.01 17.62 -2.63
C LEU A 162 -7.36 18.35 -2.46
N ARG A 163 -7.79 18.58 -1.21
CA ARG A 163 -8.97 19.37 -0.89
C ARG A 163 -8.66 20.87 -0.91
N ASN A 164 -7.49 21.24 -0.41
CA ASN A 164 -7.01 22.61 -0.40
C ASN A 164 -5.55 22.68 -0.92
N PRO A 165 -5.34 22.57 -2.25
CA PRO A 165 -4.02 22.49 -2.84
C PRO A 165 -3.10 23.67 -2.52
N MET A 166 -3.66 24.85 -2.23
CA MET A 166 -2.89 26.01 -1.80
C MET A 166 -2.20 25.84 -0.44
N ARG A 167 -2.65 24.87 0.36
CA ARG A 167 -2.08 24.48 1.66
C ARG A 167 -1.46 23.11 1.60
N SER A 168 -0.84 22.77 0.48
CA SER A 168 -0.18 21.51 0.23
C SER A 168 1.31 21.71 -0.01
N HIS A 169 2.11 20.71 0.34
CA HIS A 169 3.47 20.60 -0.15
C HIS A 169 3.50 20.21 -1.63
N GLY A 170 4.59 20.58 -2.34
CA GLY A 170 4.79 20.20 -3.72
C GLY A 170 5.02 18.70 -3.89
N ASN A 171 4.56 18.17 -5.01
CA ASN A 171 4.82 16.78 -5.40
C ASN A 171 4.87 16.66 -6.93
N ASN A 172 6.04 16.86 -7.48
CA ASN A 172 6.28 16.73 -8.90
C ASN A 172 6.34 15.25 -9.29
N LEU A 173 5.39 14.79 -10.10
CA LEU A 173 5.37 13.40 -10.57
C LEU A 173 6.61 12.99 -11.36
N LEU A 174 7.32 13.95 -11.98
CA LEU A 174 8.54 13.69 -12.74
C LEU A 174 9.81 13.71 -11.87
N HIS A 175 9.68 13.88 -10.55
CA HIS A 175 10.81 14.02 -9.64
C HIS A 175 11.92 12.98 -9.86
N LEU A 176 11.57 11.68 -9.91
CA LEU A 176 12.57 10.63 -10.13
C LEU A 176 13.20 10.67 -11.53
N VAL A 177 12.41 11.00 -12.56
CA VAL A 177 12.94 11.15 -13.92
C VAL A 177 13.95 12.29 -13.94
N ASN A 178 13.58 13.44 -13.39
CA ASN A 178 14.42 14.63 -13.30
C ASN A 178 15.70 14.36 -12.50
N LYS A 179 15.58 13.77 -11.30
CA LYS A 179 16.72 13.39 -10.45
C LYS A 179 17.74 12.53 -11.21
N TYR A 180 17.28 11.48 -11.89
CA TYR A 180 18.20 10.57 -12.59
C TYR A 180 18.72 11.16 -13.91
N MET A 181 17.98 12.06 -14.55
CA MET A 181 18.49 12.81 -15.71
C MET A 181 19.58 13.82 -15.29
N ASP A 182 19.40 14.53 -14.18
CA ASP A 182 20.42 15.43 -13.64
C ASP A 182 21.70 14.65 -13.25
N LEU A 183 21.57 13.53 -12.54
CA LEU A 183 22.70 12.65 -12.20
C LEU A 183 23.41 12.10 -13.45
N TYR A 184 22.66 11.81 -14.52
CA TYR A 184 23.25 11.40 -15.79
C TYR A 184 23.98 12.58 -16.50
N ALA A 185 23.41 13.80 -16.44
CA ALA A 185 24.07 14.97 -17.00
C ALA A 185 25.39 15.29 -16.29
N GLU A 186 25.47 15.08 -14.97
CA GLU A 186 26.70 15.23 -14.18
C GLU A 186 27.72 14.10 -14.45
N ASN A 187 27.25 12.88 -14.71
CA ASN A 187 28.11 11.73 -14.99
C ASN A 187 27.60 10.91 -16.21
N PRO A 188 27.84 11.38 -17.45
CA PRO A 188 27.34 10.70 -18.66
C PRO A 188 27.90 9.30 -18.91
N LYS A 189 29.00 8.94 -18.23
CA LYS A 189 29.57 7.58 -18.32
C LYS A 189 28.74 6.54 -17.54
N ASN A 190 27.92 6.97 -16.60
CA ASN A 190 27.07 6.08 -15.82
C ASN A 190 25.69 5.89 -16.48
N LEU A 191 25.62 4.98 -17.43
CA LEU A 191 24.37 4.66 -18.14
C LEU A 191 23.25 4.15 -17.23
N ALA A 192 23.57 3.68 -16.00
CA ALA A 192 22.54 3.24 -15.06
C ALA A 192 21.59 4.35 -14.63
N TYR A 193 22.07 5.60 -14.54
CA TYR A 193 21.22 6.75 -14.25
C TYR A 193 20.23 7.01 -15.40
N LYS A 194 20.71 7.01 -16.64
CA LYS A 194 19.84 7.16 -17.82
C LYS A 194 18.78 6.04 -17.89
N ALA A 195 19.19 4.80 -17.69
CA ALA A 195 18.27 3.66 -17.67
C ALA A 195 17.20 3.76 -16.58
N LYS A 196 17.53 4.30 -15.40
CA LYS A 196 16.57 4.57 -14.33
C LYS A 196 15.58 5.67 -14.74
N ALA A 197 16.03 6.78 -15.31
CA ALA A 197 15.16 7.86 -15.81
C ALA A 197 14.18 7.32 -16.86
N GLU A 198 14.66 6.58 -17.86
CA GLU A 198 13.86 5.94 -18.90
C GLU A 198 12.81 4.99 -18.31
N LYS A 199 13.21 4.16 -17.33
CA LYS A 199 12.31 3.26 -16.61
C LYS A 199 11.19 4.03 -15.89
N PHE A 200 11.52 5.09 -15.14
CA PHE A 200 10.52 5.86 -14.40
C PHE A 200 9.60 6.64 -15.34
N ALA A 201 10.11 7.23 -16.42
CA ALA A 201 9.29 7.88 -17.43
C ALA A 201 8.26 6.90 -18.02
N LYS A 202 8.68 5.69 -18.40
CA LYS A 202 7.79 4.65 -18.91
C LYS A 202 6.73 4.23 -17.88
N ILE A 203 7.12 4.09 -16.61
CA ILE A 203 6.21 3.70 -15.54
C ILE A 203 5.13 4.76 -15.32
N ILE A 204 5.52 6.05 -15.28
CA ILE A 204 4.58 7.18 -15.10
C ILE A 204 3.62 7.22 -16.29
N SER A 205 4.15 7.16 -17.52
CA SER A 205 3.34 7.17 -18.74
C SER A 205 2.32 6.04 -18.76
N LYS A 206 2.75 4.81 -18.47
CA LYS A 206 1.87 3.65 -18.39
C LYS A 206 0.78 3.84 -17.34
N THR A 207 1.13 4.32 -16.15
CA THR A 207 0.16 4.53 -15.07
C THR A 207 -0.87 5.60 -15.44
N ILE A 208 -0.46 6.69 -16.08
CA ILE A 208 -1.37 7.76 -16.52
C ILE A 208 -2.30 7.26 -17.63
N ILE A 209 -1.75 6.60 -18.65
CA ILE A 209 -2.55 6.13 -19.80
C ILE A 209 -3.57 5.07 -19.39
N LEU A 210 -3.20 4.17 -18.47
CA LEU A 210 -4.07 3.08 -18.00
C LEU A 210 -4.98 3.47 -16.83
N SER A 211 -4.83 4.67 -16.27
CA SER A 211 -5.61 5.08 -15.10
C SER A 211 -7.12 5.03 -15.39
N GLY A 212 -7.89 4.39 -14.51
CA GLY A 212 -9.34 4.28 -14.58
C GLY A 212 -9.87 3.30 -15.64
N MET A 213 -9.04 2.38 -16.15
CA MET A 213 -9.46 1.37 -17.11
C MET A 213 -9.23 -0.06 -16.58
N ASP A 214 -10.14 -0.96 -16.92
CA ASP A 214 -9.94 -2.38 -16.71
C ASP A 214 -9.04 -2.96 -17.80
N ALA A 215 -8.05 -3.78 -17.43
CA ALA A 215 -7.07 -4.36 -18.34
C ALA A 215 -7.68 -5.17 -19.51
N GLY A 216 -8.93 -5.60 -19.39
CA GLY A 216 -9.67 -6.31 -20.45
C GLY A 216 -10.43 -5.41 -21.43
N SER A 217 -10.47 -4.10 -21.22
CA SER A 217 -11.33 -3.18 -21.97
C SER A 217 -10.73 -2.61 -23.26
N PHE A 218 -9.46 -2.91 -23.57
CA PHE A 218 -8.75 -2.28 -24.70
C PHE A 218 -9.24 -2.73 -26.08
N GLY A 219 -9.65 -3.98 -26.23
CA GLY A 219 -10.17 -4.50 -27.50
C GLY A 219 -9.31 -4.11 -28.71
N GLN A 220 -9.97 -3.63 -29.77
CA GLN A 220 -9.29 -3.18 -31.01
C GLN A 220 -8.51 -1.86 -30.84
N ASN A 221 -8.66 -1.16 -29.73
CA ASN A 221 -8.02 0.15 -29.46
C ASN A 221 -6.67 0.04 -28.75
N ALA A 222 -6.20 -1.17 -28.40
CA ALA A 222 -4.94 -1.37 -27.68
C ALA A 222 -3.76 -0.63 -28.31
N TYR A 223 -3.67 -0.62 -29.63
CA TYR A 223 -2.63 0.10 -30.37
C TYR A 223 -2.56 1.60 -30.03
N PHE A 224 -3.71 2.29 -29.90
CA PHE A 224 -3.71 3.73 -29.60
C PHE A 224 -3.23 4.02 -28.20
N TYR A 225 -3.50 3.13 -27.23
CA TYR A 225 -2.99 3.27 -25.85
C TYR A 225 -1.49 3.01 -25.78
N ASP A 226 -0.98 1.99 -26.46
CA ASP A 226 0.46 1.71 -26.53
C ASP A 226 1.24 2.84 -27.21
N ALA A 227 0.70 3.37 -28.32
CA ALA A 227 1.30 4.49 -29.01
C ALA A 227 1.24 5.79 -28.17
N ALA A 228 0.15 6.02 -27.42
CA ALA A 228 0.02 7.15 -26.51
C ALA A 228 0.98 7.02 -25.30
N GLU A 229 1.18 5.82 -24.75
CA GLU A 229 2.19 5.55 -23.72
C GLU A 229 3.59 5.90 -24.22
N GLY A 230 3.93 5.46 -25.45
CA GLY A 230 5.22 5.75 -26.08
C GLY A 230 5.42 7.25 -26.31
N LEU A 231 4.41 7.95 -26.82
CA LEU A 231 4.42 9.40 -27.02
C LEU A 231 4.64 10.15 -25.72
N LEU A 232 3.88 9.78 -24.68
CA LEU A 232 3.99 10.40 -23.36
C LEU A 232 5.37 10.15 -22.74
N THR A 233 5.89 8.91 -22.84
CA THR A 233 7.24 8.57 -22.35
C THR A 233 8.31 9.41 -23.04
N ALA A 234 8.23 9.54 -24.36
CA ALA A 234 9.16 10.36 -25.13
C ALA A 234 9.12 11.83 -24.72
N SER A 235 7.91 12.38 -24.56
CA SER A 235 7.71 13.77 -24.17
C SER A 235 8.19 14.05 -22.74
N ILE A 236 7.99 13.13 -21.80
CA ILE A 236 8.55 13.22 -20.44
C ILE A 236 10.08 13.28 -20.49
N LEU A 237 10.71 12.39 -21.27
CA LEU A 237 12.18 12.37 -21.39
C LEU A 237 12.71 13.67 -22.00
N LEU A 238 12.04 14.22 -23.04
CA LEU A 238 12.44 15.48 -23.64
C LEU A 238 12.36 16.65 -22.65
N VAL A 239 11.23 16.77 -21.94
CA VAL A 239 11.06 17.83 -20.95
C VAL A 239 12.09 17.70 -19.81
N SER A 240 12.31 16.49 -19.31
CA SER A 240 13.27 16.25 -18.22
C SER A 240 14.73 16.44 -18.65
N GLU A 241 15.08 16.26 -19.92
CA GLU A 241 16.46 16.35 -20.40
C GLU A 241 16.84 17.76 -20.90
N PHE A 242 15.89 18.51 -21.49
CA PHE A 242 16.20 19.73 -22.23
C PHE A 242 15.55 21.00 -21.68
N CYS A 243 14.53 20.91 -20.81
CA CYS A 243 13.91 22.10 -20.24
C CYS A 243 14.60 22.54 -18.94
N GLU A 244 14.33 23.77 -18.53
CA GLU A 244 14.84 24.34 -17.28
C GLU A 244 14.19 23.60 -16.09
N LYS A 245 14.87 23.57 -14.94
CA LYS A 245 14.45 22.75 -13.78
C LYS A 245 13.02 23.04 -13.32
N ASP A 246 12.64 24.31 -13.27
CA ASP A 246 11.32 24.78 -12.87
C ASP A 246 10.21 24.61 -13.93
N GLU A 247 10.58 24.13 -15.12
CA GLU A 247 9.65 23.77 -16.21
C GLU A 247 9.41 22.25 -16.32
N ARG A 248 10.15 21.42 -15.56
CA ARG A 248 10.15 19.95 -15.69
C ARG A 248 9.05 19.29 -14.89
N HIS A 249 7.81 19.43 -15.32
CA HIS A 249 6.63 18.86 -14.68
C HIS A 249 5.59 18.37 -15.70
N ILE A 250 4.59 17.62 -15.23
CA ILE A 250 3.63 16.92 -16.10
C ILE A 250 2.77 17.88 -16.94
N VAL A 251 2.48 19.08 -16.44
CA VAL A 251 1.70 20.08 -17.18
C VAL A 251 2.51 20.66 -18.36
N SER A 252 3.82 20.83 -18.21
CA SER A 252 4.71 21.15 -19.33
C SER A 252 4.72 20.07 -20.39
N VAL A 253 4.69 18.80 -20.00
CA VAL A 253 4.59 17.67 -20.93
C VAL A 253 3.28 17.75 -21.73
N PHE A 254 2.15 18.04 -21.06
CA PHE A 254 0.88 18.28 -21.75
C PHE A 254 0.98 19.39 -22.79
N LYS A 255 1.50 20.55 -22.39
CA LYS A 255 1.65 21.71 -23.26
C LYS A 255 2.53 21.40 -24.48
N ILE A 256 3.67 20.75 -24.29
CA ILE A 256 4.58 20.36 -25.37
C ILE A 256 3.91 19.37 -26.34
N ILE A 257 3.19 18.38 -25.85
CA ILE A 257 2.44 17.45 -26.72
C ILE A 257 1.39 18.21 -27.54
N GLN A 258 0.61 19.08 -26.89
CA GLN A 258 -0.43 19.86 -27.53
C GLN A 258 0.14 20.80 -28.63
N GLU A 259 1.22 21.49 -28.34
CA GLU A 259 1.81 22.48 -29.26
C GLU A 259 2.55 21.82 -30.43
N LEU A 260 3.30 20.75 -30.21
CA LEU A 260 4.09 20.08 -31.25
C LEU A 260 3.26 19.19 -32.18
N LEU A 261 2.12 18.69 -31.71
CA LEU A 261 1.22 17.84 -32.50
C LEU A 261 0.06 18.63 -33.12
N ALA A 262 -0.06 19.94 -32.84
CA ALA A 262 -1.06 20.78 -33.45
C ALA A 262 -0.89 20.81 -34.98
N PRO A 263 -1.98 20.67 -35.78
CA PRO A 263 -1.91 20.74 -37.23
C PRO A 263 -1.38 22.09 -37.71
N GLN A 264 -0.32 22.07 -38.49
CA GLN A 264 0.21 23.30 -39.10
C GLN A 264 -0.64 23.71 -40.30
N LYS A 265 -1.11 24.97 -40.33
CA LYS A 265 -1.79 25.53 -41.51
C LYS A 265 -0.84 25.62 -42.70
N GLY A 266 -1.12 24.84 -43.76
CA GLY A 266 -0.41 24.91 -45.03
C GLY A 266 0.70 23.90 -45.28
N VAL A 267 1.05 23.06 -44.29
CA VAL A 267 2.03 21.97 -44.48
C VAL A 267 1.29 20.64 -44.40
N ARG A 268 1.18 19.95 -45.54
CA ARG A 268 0.60 18.59 -45.59
C ARG A 268 1.68 17.57 -45.19
N GLY A 269 1.38 16.71 -44.24
CA GLY A 269 2.05 15.42 -44.01
C GLY A 269 3.15 15.37 -42.96
N ARG A 270 3.49 16.48 -42.26
CA ARG A 270 4.54 16.46 -41.21
C ARG A 270 4.17 17.40 -40.07
N ASN A 271 4.19 16.90 -38.83
CA ASN A 271 3.99 17.73 -37.64
C ASN A 271 5.34 18.17 -37.02
N GLU A 272 5.32 19.20 -36.18
CA GLU A 272 6.53 19.73 -35.52
C GLU A 272 7.20 18.67 -34.62
N PHE A 273 6.44 17.74 -34.04
CA PHE A 273 6.98 16.68 -33.22
C PHE A 273 7.87 15.72 -34.02
N GLN A 274 7.44 15.34 -35.23
CA GLN A 274 8.27 14.52 -36.12
C GLN A 274 9.57 15.24 -36.52
N ALA A 275 9.46 16.54 -36.86
CA ALA A 275 10.63 17.35 -37.20
C ALA A 275 11.60 17.49 -36.01
N LEU A 276 11.08 17.61 -34.78
CA LEU A 276 11.89 17.62 -33.55
C LEU A 276 12.61 16.30 -33.32
N MET A 277 11.91 15.16 -33.51
CA MET A 277 12.50 13.84 -33.34
C MET A 277 13.61 13.54 -34.34
N GLU A 278 13.57 14.12 -35.55
CA GLU A 278 14.63 13.95 -36.53
C GLU A 278 15.95 14.65 -36.15
N LYS A 279 15.87 15.73 -35.38
CA LYS A 279 17.03 16.42 -34.85
C LYS A 279 17.81 15.63 -33.79
N LEU A 280 17.18 14.64 -33.19
CA LEU A 280 17.80 13.75 -32.20
C LEU A 280 18.65 12.66 -32.87
N PRO A 281 19.74 12.20 -32.23
CA PRO A 281 20.51 11.04 -32.70
C PRO A 281 19.61 9.78 -32.88
N PRO A 282 19.97 8.90 -33.84
CA PRO A 282 19.18 7.67 -34.09
C PRO A 282 18.98 6.78 -32.84
N GLU A 283 19.97 6.75 -31.96
CA GLU A 283 19.99 5.94 -30.72
C GLU A 283 19.29 6.62 -29.53
N HIS A 284 18.78 7.86 -29.71
CA HIS A 284 18.11 8.57 -28.63
C HIS A 284 16.79 7.88 -28.24
N LYS A 285 16.64 7.55 -26.95
CA LYS A 285 15.51 6.74 -26.47
C LYS A 285 14.13 7.40 -26.64
N ALA A 286 14.04 8.72 -26.54
CA ALA A 286 12.78 9.41 -26.83
C ALA A 286 12.27 9.11 -28.25
N LYS A 287 13.19 9.02 -29.24
CA LYS A 287 12.85 8.63 -30.61
C LYS A 287 12.32 7.21 -30.72
N TRP A 288 12.91 6.27 -29.97
CA TRP A 288 12.48 4.87 -29.95
C TRP A 288 11.12 4.72 -29.28
N PHE A 289 10.89 5.37 -28.13
CA PHE A 289 9.59 5.34 -27.45
C PHE A 289 8.49 5.95 -28.31
N ALA A 290 8.76 7.05 -28.99
CA ALA A 290 7.79 7.68 -29.90
C ALA A 290 7.58 6.89 -31.20
N GLY A 291 8.35 5.85 -31.48
CA GLY A 291 8.39 5.16 -32.78
C GLY A 291 7.02 4.67 -33.26
N ALA A 292 6.20 4.11 -32.38
CA ALA A 292 4.83 3.69 -32.73
C ALA A 292 3.95 4.88 -33.15
N ALA A 293 4.01 5.97 -32.40
CA ALA A 293 3.29 7.20 -32.71
C ALA A 293 3.79 7.86 -34.00
N LEU A 294 5.12 7.93 -34.20
CA LEU A 294 5.75 8.56 -35.37
C LEU A 294 5.45 7.85 -36.69
N ASN A 295 5.31 6.52 -36.67
CA ASN A 295 5.04 5.69 -37.84
C ASN A 295 3.54 5.51 -38.13
N THR A 296 2.69 6.19 -37.40
CA THR A 296 1.24 6.10 -37.54
C THR A 296 0.75 7.05 -38.64
N ALA A 297 -0.26 6.61 -39.42
CA ALA A 297 -0.93 7.47 -40.41
C ALA A 297 -1.50 8.73 -39.74
N GLU A 298 -1.54 9.86 -40.43
CA GLU A 298 -1.95 11.18 -39.92
C GLU A 298 -3.30 11.13 -39.18
N GLN A 299 -4.28 10.40 -39.71
CA GLN A 299 -5.61 10.23 -39.10
C GLN A 299 -5.53 9.45 -37.77
N SER A 300 -4.69 8.43 -37.68
CA SER A 300 -4.49 7.63 -36.47
C SER A 300 -3.65 8.37 -35.43
N MET A 301 -2.74 9.26 -35.85
CA MET A 301 -1.97 10.14 -34.97
C MET A 301 -2.90 11.06 -34.16
N ALA A 302 -3.96 11.58 -34.77
CA ALA A 302 -4.97 12.37 -34.05
C ALA A 302 -5.64 11.59 -32.93
N SER A 303 -5.88 10.29 -33.13
CA SER A 303 -6.43 9.40 -32.10
C SER A 303 -5.43 9.13 -30.97
N VAL A 304 -4.15 8.92 -31.29
CA VAL A 304 -3.05 8.76 -30.30
C VAL A 304 -2.92 10.02 -29.45
N MET A 305 -2.89 11.19 -30.10
CA MET A 305 -2.82 12.50 -29.42
C MET A 305 -4.04 12.72 -28.51
N SER A 306 -5.26 12.47 -29.04
CA SER A 306 -6.49 12.62 -28.26
C SER A 306 -6.49 11.69 -27.04
N THR A 307 -5.99 10.46 -27.18
CA THR A 307 -5.85 9.53 -26.06
C THR A 307 -4.89 10.07 -25.01
N ALA A 308 -3.69 10.51 -25.39
CA ALA A 308 -2.71 11.07 -24.45
C ALA A 308 -3.23 12.33 -23.75
N LEU A 309 -3.77 13.31 -24.51
CA LEU A 309 -4.27 14.56 -23.97
C LEU A 309 -5.49 14.37 -23.08
N SER A 310 -6.41 13.45 -23.42
CA SER A 310 -7.58 13.19 -22.56
C SER A 310 -7.20 12.67 -21.17
N ARG A 311 -6.11 11.91 -21.07
CA ARG A 311 -5.59 11.42 -19.79
C ARG A 311 -4.87 12.53 -19.03
N LEU A 312 -4.15 13.38 -19.73
CA LEU A 312 -3.43 14.50 -19.13
C LEU A 312 -4.35 15.65 -18.71
N ASN A 313 -5.56 15.77 -19.29
CA ASN A 313 -6.55 16.77 -18.88
C ASN A 313 -6.89 16.70 -17.38
N ALA A 314 -6.80 15.53 -16.76
CA ALA A 314 -7.05 15.37 -15.34
C ALA A 314 -6.07 16.17 -14.46
N PHE A 315 -4.92 16.59 -14.99
CA PHE A 315 -3.90 17.39 -14.29
C PHE A 315 -4.07 18.90 -14.50
N LEU A 316 -4.96 19.32 -15.41
CA LEU A 316 -5.18 20.72 -15.75
C LEU A 316 -6.20 21.36 -14.81
N ASP A 317 -5.80 21.57 -13.59
CA ASP A 317 -6.53 22.29 -12.57
C ASP A 317 -5.55 23.26 -11.93
N SER A 318 -5.86 24.56 -11.99
CA SER A 318 -4.94 25.61 -11.50
C SER A 318 -4.54 25.43 -10.04
N GLU A 319 -5.40 24.81 -9.23
CA GLU A 319 -5.05 24.46 -7.86
C GLU A 319 -4.14 23.24 -7.78
N LEU A 320 -4.39 22.19 -8.58
CA LEU A 320 -3.51 21.01 -8.64
C LEU A 320 -2.13 21.35 -9.19
N GLU A 321 -2.03 22.30 -10.13
CA GLU A 321 -0.77 22.76 -10.67
C GLU A 321 0.15 23.31 -9.57
N THR A 322 -0.40 23.88 -8.50
CA THR A 322 0.40 24.33 -7.33
C THR A 322 1.11 23.18 -6.62
N ILE A 323 0.58 21.97 -6.69
CA ILE A 323 1.22 20.76 -6.16
C ILE A 323 2.19 20.18 -7.19
N LEU A 324 1.75 20.03 -8.44
CA LEU A 324 2.40 19.25 -9.47
C LEU A 324 3.58 19.95 -10.14
N CYS A 325 3.55 21.28 -10.19
CA CYS A 325 4.55 22.10 -10.88
C CYS A 325 5.65 22.61 -9.95
N ASN A 326 5.57 22.33 -8.66
CA ASN A 326 6.62 22.66 -7.70
C ASN A 326 7.47 21.43 -7.39
N ASP A 327 8.70 21.68 -6.94
CA ASP A 327 9.60 20.61 -6.52
C ASP A 327 8.97 19.74 -5.43
N THR A 328 9.33 18.47 -5.43
CA THR A 328 8.84 17.52 -4.45
C THR A 328 9.46 17.81 -3.09
N GLU A 329 8.60 18.05 -2.09
CA GLU A 329 9.00 18.24 -0.69
C GLU A 329 8.88 16.92 0.11
N ILE A 330 8.52 15.84 -0.55
CA ILE A 330 8.48 14.49 0.01
C ILE A 330 9.76 13.77 -0.39
N ASP A 331 10.71 13.67 0.51
CA ASP A 331 11.94 12.93 0.31
C ASP A 331 11.80 11.52 0.88
N ALA A 332 11.85 10.51 0.00
CA ALA A 332 11.70 9.11 0.40
C ALA A 332 12.89 8.60 1.22
N GLU A 333 14.09 9.13 1.02
CA GLU A 333 15.26 8.77 1.80
C GLU A 333 15.12 9.29 3.24
N GLU A 334 14.72 10.55 3.41
CA GLU A 334 14.39 11.11 4.72
C GLU A 334 13.23 10.35 5.37
N PHE A 335 12.17 10.06 4.61
CA PHE A 335 11.03 9.30 5.08
C PHE A 335 11.39 7.91 5.61
N CYS A 336 12.36 7.25 5.00
CA CYS A 336 12.81 5.91 5.41
C CYS A 336 13.84 5.93 6.56
N ASN A 337 14.65 6.97 6.67
CA ASN A 337 15.80 7.01 7.57
C ASN A 337 15.59 7.88 8.81
N SER A 338 14.58 8.76 8.80
CA SER A 338 14.22 9.61 9.93
C SER A 338 12.77 9.35 10.37
N LYS A 339 12.34 10.05 11.43
CA LYS A 339 10.94 10.04 11.86
C LYS A 339 10.16 10.98 10.96
N SER A 340 9.37 10.43 10.05
CA SER A 340 8.60 11.22 9.10
C SER A 340 7.17 10.73 8.99
N ALA A 341 6.24 11.66 8.82
CA ALA A 341 4.83 11.37 8.59
C ALA A 341 4.33 12.11 7.35
N ILE A 342 3.71 11.37 6.44
CA ILE A 342 3.10 11.90 5.23
C ILE A 342 1.58 11.78 5.36
N PHE A 343 0.88 12.89 5.23
CA PHE A 343 -0.59 12.92 5.23
C PHE A 343 -1.10 13.29 3.83
N ILE A 344 -1.98 12.46 3.28
CA ILE A 344 -2.62 12.68 1.99
C ILE A 344 -4.10 12.92 2.23
N ILE A 345 -4.53 14.18 2.09
CA ILE A 345 -5.92 14.58 2.31
C ILE A 345 -6.68 14.49 1.00
N MET A 346 -7.80 13.79 1.03
CA MET A 346 -8.66 13.53 -0.12
C MET A 346 -10.01 14.22 0.07
N PRO A 347 -10.54 14.96 -0.92
CA PRO A 347 -11.89 15.56 -0.81
C PRO A 347 -12.98 14.47 -0.85
N GLU A 348 -13.86 14.42 0.15
CA GLU A 348 -14.99 13.47 0.16
C GLU A 348 -15.98 13.73 -0.98
N GLU A 349 -16.14 15.00 -1.32
CA GLU A 349 -17.10 15.51 -2.31
C GLU A 349 -16.65 15.36 -3.76
N ASP A 350 -15.33 15.20 -4.00
CA ASP A 350 -14.75 15.15 -5.34
C ASP A 350 -13.75 14.00 -5.49
N SER A 351 -14.20 12.92 -6.08
CA SER A 351 -13.33 11.76 -6.37
C SER A 351 -12.48 11.95 -7.64
N SER A 352 -12.65 13.03 -8.40
CA SER A 352 -11.91 13.27 -9.64
C SER A 352 -10.40 13.35 -9.40
N LYS A 353 -9.98 13.82 -8.22
CA LYS A 353 -8.58 13.97 -7.81
C LYS A 353 -7.97 12.69 -7.19
N TYR A 354 -8.76 11.63 -6.96
CA TYR A 354 -8.29 10.42 -6.27
C TYR A 354 -7.22 9.63 -7.06
N PHE A 355 -7.22 9.75 -8.39
CA PHE A 355 -6.18 9.13 -9.21
C PHE A 355 -4.78 9.61 -8.82
N MET A 356 -4.63 10.87 -8.36
CA MET A 356 -3.38 11.43 -7.87
C MET A 356 -2.86 10.67 -6.64
N VAL A 357 -3.75 10.29 -5.73
CA VAL A 357 -3.36 9.50 -4.53
C VAL A 357 -2.73 8.19 -4.93
N SER A 358 -3.32 7.50 -5.92
CA SER A 358 -2.78 6.23 -6.43
C SER A 358 -1.40 6.42 -7.07
N LEU A 359 -1.20 7.51 -7.83
CA LEU A 359 0.10 7.84 -8.42
C LEU A 359 1.16 8.14 -7.35
N ILE A 360 0.81 8.97 -6.36
CA ILE A 360 1.70 9.34 -5.26
C ILE A 360 2.11 8.11 -4.44
N ILE A 361 1.16 7.25 -4.07
CA ILE A 361 1.45 6.02 -3.33
C ILE A 361 2.39 5.10 -4.14
N GLN A 362 2.15 4.94 -5.44
CA GLN A 362 3.02 4.14 -6.29
C GLN A 362 4.42 4.73 -6.42
N GLN A 363 4.52 6.03 -6.60
CA GLN A 363 5.81 6.72 -6.69
C GLN A 363 6.59 6.56 -5.39
N LEU A 364 5.99 6.93 -4.25
CA LEU A 364 6.60 6.81 -2.93
C LEU A 364 7.05 5.37 -2.64
N TYR A 365 6.22 4.38 -2.95
CA TYR A 365 6.58 2.98 -2.78
C TYR A 365 7.83 2.58 -3.57
N ARG A 366 7.96 3.03 -4.81
CA ARG A 366 9.13 2.71 -5.65
C ARG A 366 10.40 3.40 -5.15
N GLU A 367 10.27 4.62 -4.66
CA GLU A 367 11.39 5.33 -4.03
C GLU A 367 11.84 4.61 -2.76
N ILE A 368 10.90 4.18 -1.93
CA ILE A 368 11.19 3.38 -0.73
C ILE A 368 11.90 2.07 -1.08
N LEU A 369 11.50 1.40 -2.16
CA LEU A 369 12.20 0.20 -2.63
C LEU A 369 13.64 0.50 -3.04
N ALA A 370 13.90 1.62 -3.71
CA ALA A 370 15.25 2.03 -4.06
C ALA A 370 16.11 2.28 -2.81
N VAL A 371 15.58 2.98 -1.81
CA VAL A 371 16.23 3.18 -0.51
C VAL A 371 16.49 1.85 0.21
N ALA A 372 15.54 0.91 0.17
CA ALA A 372 15.72 -0.40 0.78
C ALA A 372 16.83 -1.20 0.09
N ASP A 373 16.90 -1.15 -1.25
CA ASP A 373 17.92 -1.86 -2.02
C ASP A 373 19.33 -1.32 -1.71
N GLU A 374 19.49 -0.01 -1.52
CA GLU A 374 20.73 0.62 -1.06
C GLU A 374 21.10 0.20 0.38
N ASN A 375 20.11 -0.11 1.22
CA ASN A 375 20.26 -0.61 2.58
C ASN A 375 20.27 -2.16 2.67
N LYS A 376 20.85 -2.86 1.71
CA LYS A 376 20.97 -4.33 1.67
C LYS A 376 19.61 -5.04 1.61
N GLY A 377 18.64 -4.45 0.93
CA GLY A 377 17.32 -5.00 0.71
C GLY A 377 16.31 -4.84 1.87
N LYS A 378 16.66 -4.10 2.92
CA LYS A 378 15.76 -3.92 4.08
C LYS A 378 15.92 -2.53 4.71
N LEU A 379 14.81 -1.85 5.00
CA LEU A 379 14.84 -0.56 5.69
C LEU A 379 15.35 -0.70 7.12
N LYS A 380 16.06 0.31 7.60
CA LYS A 380 16.51 0.39 9.00
C LYS A 380 15.32 0.63 9.93
N ASN A 381 14.45 1.55 9.56
CA ASN A 381 13.22 1.88 10.26
C ASN A 381 12.02 1.22 9.58
N ARG A 382 10.98 0.87 10.32
CA ARG A 382 9.73 0.35 9.75
C ARG A 382 8.92 1.50 9.16
N VAL A 383 8.36 1.27 7.99
CA VAL A 383 7.43 2.19 7.32
C VAL A 383 6.04 1.57 7.29
N VAL A 384 5.01 2.36 7.61
CA VAL A 384 3.62 1.90 7.59
C VAL A 384 2.77 2.81 6.72
N PHE A 385 2.01 2.22 5.80
CA PHE A 385 1.02 2.91 4.99
C PHE A 385 -0.38 2.63 5.56
N TYR A 386 -0.93 3.58 6.30
CA TYR A 386 -2.33 3.56 6.75
C TYR A 386 -3.22 4.11 5.64
N CYS A 387 -3.76 3.23 4.80
CA CYS A 387 -4.60 3.63 3.68
C CYS A 387 -6.08 3.63 4.12
N ASP A 388 -6.51 4.73 4.77
CA ASP A 388 -7.93 4.89 5.10
C ASP A 388 -8.76 5.06 3.84
N GLU A 389 -9.98 4.53 3.83
CA GLU A 389 -10.87 4.45 2.68
C GLU A 389 -10.22 3.82 1.42
N PHE A 390 -9.32 2.84 1.60
CA PHE A 390 -8.62 2.15 0.51
C PHE A 390 -9.57 1.58 -0.56
N GLY A 391 -10.76 1.18 -0.15
CA GLY A 391 -11.79 0.66 -1.04
C GLY A 391 -12.45 1.70 -1.96
N THR A 392 -12.24 3.00 -1.72
CA THR A 392 -12.74 4.09 -2.57
C THR A 392 -11.69 4.67 -3.49
N LEU A 393 -10.41 4.41 -3.22
CA LEU A 393 -9.31 4.80 -4.10
C LEU A 393 -9.43 4.10 -5.46
N PRO A 394 -9.04 4.74 -6.57
CA PRO A 394 -8.86 4.05 -7.83
C PRO A 394 -7.83 2.92 -7.68
N LYS A 395 -7.90 1.96 -8.57
CA LYS A 395 -6.94 0.86 -8.63
C LYS A 395 -5.49 1.41 -8.63
N ILE A 396 -4.68 0.91 -7.71
CA ILE A 396 -3.23 1.10 -7.72
C ILE A 396 -2.65 -0.03 -8.56
N GLU A 397 -2.16 0.26 -9.76
CA GLU A 397 -1.72 -0.76 -10.74
C GLU A 397 -0.69 -1.76 -10.18
N SER A 398 0.14 -1.32 -9.25
CA SER A 398 1.15 -2.18 -8.63
C SER A 398 0.75 -2.74 -7.27
N ALA A 399 -0.52 -2.61 -6.85
CA ALA A 399 -0.95 -3.02 -5.49
C ALA A 399 -0.63 -4.49 -5.19
N GLU A 400 -0.94 -5.40 -6.10
CA GLU A 400 -0.66 -6.84 -5.92
C GLU A 400 0.83 -7.10 -5.67
N MET A 401 1.72 -6.45 -6.45
CA MET A 401 3.17 -6.51 -6.22
C MET A 401 3.58 -5.84 -4.90
N MET A 402 2.94 -4.72 -4.55
CA MET A 402 3.22 -4.02 -3.30
C MET A 402 2.96 -4.94 -2.10
N PHE A 403 1.81 -5.60 -2.07
CA PHE A 403 1.48 -6.55 -1.01
C PHE A 403 2.38 -7.79 -1.00
N SER A 404 2.79 -8.28 -2.16
CA SER A 404 3.65 -9.47 -2.24
C SER A 404 5.10 -9.20 -1.81
N ALA A 405 5.66 -8.04 -2.14
CA ALA A 405 7.10 -7.79 -2.03
C ALA A 405 7.53 -6.91 -0.85
N SER A 406 6.68 -5.98 -0.38
CA SER A 406 7.12 -4.92 0.53
C SER A 406 7.38 -5.38 1.97
N ARG A 407 6.73 -6.45 2.42
CA ARG A 407 6.89 -6.99 3.77
C ARG A 407 8.34 -7.32 4.11
N SER A 408 9.05 -7.99 3.21
CA SER A 408 10.47 -8.37 3.41
C SER A 408 11.38 -7.16 3.58
N ARG A 409 10.95 -5.98 3.13
CA ARG A 409 11.68 -4.72 3.21
C ARG A 409 11.32 -3.85 4.41
N ARG A 410 10.51 -4.37 5.34
CA ARG A 410 9.95 -3.65 6.51
C ARG A 410 8.94 -2.54 6.14
N VAL A 411 8.24 -2.70 5.03
CA VAL A 411 7.11 -1.84 4.66
C VAL A 411 5.82 -2.58 4.95
N SER A 412 5.00 -2.07 5.85
CA SER A 412 3.68 -2.59 6.17
C SER A 412 2.61 -1.78 5.47
N ILE A 413 1.72 -2.44 4.72
CA ILE A 413 0.57 -1.79 4.10
C ILE A 413 -0.67 -2.16 4.91
N VAL A 414 -1.46 -1.16 5.25
CA VAL A 414 -2.63 -1.28 6.10
C VAL A 414 -3.85 -0.73 5.39
N PRO A 415 -4.49 -1.50 4.48
CA PRO A 415 -5.75 -1.10 3.87
C PRO A 415 -6.86 -1.11 4.91
N ILE A 416 -7.60 0.00 4.99
CA ILE A 416 -8.78 0.15 5.83
C ILE A 416 -9.98 0.22 4.89
N ILE A 417 -10.84 -0.79 4.95
CA ILE A 417 -11.98 -0.96 4.04
C ILE A 417 -13.29 -1.17 4.82
N GLN A 418 -14.41 -0.96 4.14
CA GLN A 418 -15.72 -1.18 4.74
C GLN A 418 -16.22 -2.61 4.50
N SER A 419 -15.84 -3.22 3.36
CA SER A 419 -16.21 -4.58 2.99
C SER A 419 -15.25 -5.16 1.95
N PHE A 420 -15.22 -6.48 1.81
CA PHE A 420 -14.50 -7.15 0.73
C PHE A 420 -15.03 -6.80 -0.68
N ALA A 421 -16.32 -6.44 -0.78
CA ALA A 421 -16.91 -6.06 -2.06
C ALA A 421 -16.25 -4.79 -2.65
N GLN A 422 -15.81 -3.84 -1.81
CA GLN A 422 -15.06 -2.67 -2.28
C GLN A 422 -13.72 -3.06 -2.90
N LEU A 423 -13.02 -4.02 -2.28
CA LEU A 423 -11.74 -4.51 -2.81
C LEU A 423 -11.93 -5.22 -4.14
N LYS A 424 -12.94 -6.10 -4.24
CA LYS A 424 -13.28 -6.80 -5.48
C LYS A 424 -13.71 -5.86 -6.61
N LYS A 425 -14.42 -4.78 -6.28
CA LYS A 425 -14.80 -3.76 -7.27
C LYS A 425 -13.58 -3.12 -7.92
N ASN A 426 -12.52 -2.85 -7.15
CA ASN A 426 -11.35 -2.12 -7.64
C ASN A 426 -10.31 -3.03 -8.29
N TYR A 427 -10.15 -4.26 -7.79
CA TYR A 427 -9.05 -5.17 -8.19
C TYR A 427 -9.54 -6.43 -8.91
N GLY A 428 -10.85 -6.61 -9.08
CA GLY A 428 -11.43 -7.87 -9.54
C GLY A 428 -11.37 -8.95 -8.45
N ASP A 429 -11.89 -10.14 -8.76
CA ASP A 429 -11.88 -11.26 -7.81
C ASP A 429 -10.44 -11.75 -7.53
N GLU A 430 -9.64 -11.95 -8.58
CA GLU A 430 -8.26 -12.46 -8.48
C GLU A 430 -7.33 -11.47 -7.77
N GLY A 431 -7.33 -10.19 -8.17
CA GLY A 431 -6.49 -9.17 -7.54
C GLY A 431 -6.86 -8.93 -6.07
N ALA A 432 -8.16 -8.97 -5.74
CA ALA A 432 -8.61 -8.87 -4.35
C ALA A 432 -8.14 -10.07 -3.52
N GLU A 433 -8.19 -11.30 -4.07
CA GLU A 433 -7.71 -12.50 -3.41
C GLU A 433 -6.19 -12.44 -3.17
N ILE A 434 -5.40 -12.00 -4.16
CA ILE A 434 -3.95 -11.80 -3.99
C ILE A 434 -3.64 -10.82 -2.85
N ILE A 435 -4.38 -9.71 -2.75
CA ILE A 435 -4.21 -8.72 -1.66
C ILE A 435 -4.56 -9.35 -0.31
N ILE A 436 -5.66 -10.09 -0.22
CA ILE A 436 -6.11 -10.76 1.01
C ILE A 436 -5.09 -11.81 1.45
N ASP A 437 -4.62 -12.66 0.56
CA ASP A 437 -3.68 -13.75 0.85
C ASP A 437 -2.31 -13.24 1.30
N ASN A 438 -1.90 -12.08 0.78
CA ASN A 438 -0.67 -11.42 1.22
C ASN A 438 -0.83 -10.61 2.52
N THR A 439 -2.05 -10.56 3.09
CA THR A 439 -2.32 -9.89 4.37
C THR A 439 -2.35 -10.90 5.51
N GLN A 440 -1.26 -10.97 6.29
CA GLN A 440 -1.09 -11.96 7.36
C GLN A 440 -1.92 -11.67 8.60
N LEU A 441 -2.34 -10.43 8.78
CA LEU A 441 -3.08 -9.94 9.94
C LEU A 441 -4.34 -9.24 9.48
N THR A 442 -5.49 -9.63 10.02
CA THR A 442 -6.76 -8.96 9.73
C THR A 442 -7.52 -8.64 11.01
N VAL A 443 -8.00 -7.41 11.10
CA VAL A 443 -8.80 -6.89 12.21
C VAL A 443 -10.21 -6.60 11.71
N PHE A 444 -11.19 -7.33 12.19
CA PHE A 444 -12.59 -7.17 11.81
C PHE A 444 -13.35 -6.45 12.92
N GLY A 445 -14.01 -5.32 12.57
CA GLY A 445 -14.80 -4.56 13.53
C GLY A 445 -16.19 -4.25 13.00
N GLY A 446 -17.24 -4.84 13.47
CA GLY A 446 -18.63 -4.54 13.14
C GLY A 446 -19.00 -4.69 11.65
N PHE A 447 -20.20 -5.18 11.41
CA PHE A 447 -20.70 -5.43 10.06
C PHE A 447 -22.04 -4.71 9.84
N ALA A 448 -22.28 -4.26 8.61
CA ALA A 448 -23.60 -3.81 8.20
C ALA A 448 -24.60 -4.99 8.25
N PRO A 449 -25.89 -4.74 8.52
CA PRO A 449 -26.89 -5.80 8.68
C PRO A 449 -26.95 -6.80 7.52
N ASN A 450 -26.76 -6.32 6.29
CA ASN A 450 -26.80 -7.13 5.06
C ASN A 450 -25.42 -7.46 4.49
N SER A 451 -24.34 -7.32 5.29
CA SER A 451 -22.97 -7.53 4.81
C SER A 451 -22.69 -9.02 4.57
N GLU A 452 -22.19 -9.32 3.37
CA GLU A 452 -21.62 -10.64 3.04
C GLU A 452 -20.27 -10.88 3.73
N SER A 453 -19.56 -9.83 4.10
CA SER A 453 -18.27 -9.94 4.81
C SER A 453 -18.38 -10.70 6.13
N ALA A 454 -19.55 -10.67 6.79
CA ALA A 454 -19.82 -11.47 7.98
C ALA A 454 -19.86 -12.98 7.66
N GLN A 455 -20.37 -13.37 6.48
CA GLN A 455 -20.39 -14.77 6.04
C GLN A 455 -18.96 -15.24 5.71
N VAL A 456 -18.19 -14.41 5.00
CA VAL A 456 -16.78 -14.69 4.69
C VAL A 456 -15.97 -14.90 5.98
N LEU A 457 -16.11 -13.99 6.95
CA LEU A 457 -15.42 -14.12 8.23
C LEU A 457 -15.88 -15.37 9.01
N SER A 458 -17.18 -15.62 9.10
CA SER A 458 -17.70 -16.80 9.78
C SER A 458 -17.11 -18.10 9.21
N LYS A 459 -17.01 -18.18 7.87
CA LYS A 459 -16.39 -19.31 7.17
C LYS A 459 -14.88 -19.40 7.45
N SER A 460 -14.16 -18.29 7.45
CA SER A 460 -12.72 -18.26 7.70
C SER A 460 -12.34 -18.59 9.15
N LEU A 461 -13.23 -18.31 10.11
CA LEU A 461 -13.05 -18.69 11.51
C LEU A 461 -13.16 -20.21 11.73
N GLY A 462 -13.73 -20.92 10.76
CA GLY A 462 -13.91 -22.36 10.78
C GLY A 462 -15.03 -22.82 11.71
N SER A 463 -15.16 -24.13 11.81
CA SER A 463 -16.22 -24.78 12.56
C SER A 463 -15.67 -25.63 13.72
N ARG A 464 -16.49 -25.85 14.71
CA ARG A 464 -16.21 -26.71 15.86
C ARG A 464 -17.33 -27.76 16.05
N THR A 465 -16.98 -28.89 16.63
CA THR A 465 -17.93 -29.92 17.02
C THR A 465 -18.67 -29.49 18.28
N VAL A 466 -19.98 -29.49 18.24
CA VAL A 466 -20.84 -29.24 19.41
C VAL A 466 -21.86 -30.38 19.57
N LEU A 467 -22.25 -30.64 20.81
CA LEU A 467 -23.35 -31.54 21.09
C LEU A 467 -24.68 -30.81 20.91
N SER A 468 -25.53 -31.35 20.04
CA SER A 468 -26.93 -30.98 19.92
C SER A 468 -27.78 -32.10 20.48
N GLY A 469 -28.81 -31.76 21.22
CA GLY A 469 -29.68 -32.76 21.81
C GLY A 469 -31.14 -32.36 21.71
N SER A 470 -31.98 -33.35 21.44
CA SER A 470 -33.43 -33.27 21.63
C SER A 470 -33.83 -34.02 22.88
N VAL A 471 -34.67 -33.41 23.70
CA VAL A 471 -35.28 -34.04 24.87
C VAL A 471 -36.77 -34.19 24.56
N ASN A 472 -37.22 -35.42 24.41
CA ASN A 472 -38.65 -35.71 24.23
C ASN A 472 -39.23 -36.05 25.58
N GLN A 473 -40.10 -35.20 26.12
CA GLN A 473 -40.83 -35.45 27.39
C GLN A 473 -42.14 -36.18 27.10
N GLY A 474 -42.04 -37.47 26.75
CA GLY A 474 -43.22 -38.33 26.76
C GLY A 474 -43.67 -38.62 28.20
N LYS A 475 -45.01 -38.77 28.42
CA LYS A 475 -45.59 -39.00 29.75
C LYS A 475 -45.05 -40.25 30.50
N ASN A 476 -44.44 -41.19 29.75
CA ASN A 476 -44.03 -42.49 30.31
C ASN A 476 -42.55 -42.84 30.16
N ASP A 477 -41.81 -42.11 29.32
CA ASP A 477 -40.36 -42.37 29.13
C ASP A 477 -39.65 -41.15 28.45
N PRO A 478 -38.87 -40.37 29.18
CA PRO A 478 -38.13 -39.28 28.58
C PRO A 478 -36.95 -39.83 27.76
N SER A 479 -37.06 -39.79 26.44
CA SER A 479 -35.95 -40.16 25.56
C SER A 479 -35.05 -38.94 25.25
N ARG A 480 -33.75 -39.14 25.32
CA ARG A 480 -32.73 -38.13 24.97
C ARG A 480 -31.94 -38.64 23.79
N SER A 481 -31.89 -37.83 22.76
CA SER A 481 -30.98 -38.04 21.62
C SER A 481 -29.89 -36.99 21.66
N LEU A 482 -28.62 -37.40 21.73
CA LEU A 482 -27.46 -36.53 21.62
C LEU A 482 -26.78 -36.82 20.29
N GLN A 483 -26.59 -35.77 19.49
CA GLN A 483 -25.92 -35.85 18.21
C GLN A 483 -24.79 -34.81 18.16
N MET A 484 -23.65 -35.19 17.62
CA MET A 484 -22.59 -34.24 17.30
C MET A 484 -22.93 -33.54 16.00
N ILE A 485 -22.82 -32.22 15.98
CA ILE A 485 -23.07 -31.40 14.82
C ILE A 485 -21.93 -30.38 14.62
N GLU A 486 -21.77 -29.98 13.39
CA GLU A 486 -20.93 -28.85 13.03
C GLU A 486 -21.59 -27.54 13.46
N ARG A 487 -20.79 -26.62 14.03
CA ARG A 487 -21.21 -25.27 14.32
C ARG A 487 -20.03 -24.30 14.02
N PRO A 488 -20.24 -23.24 13.24
CA PRO A 488 -19.22 -22.20 13.07
C PRO A 488 -18.74 -21.68 14.43
N LEU A 489 -17.45 -21.30 14.53
CA LEU A 489 -16.90 -20.71 15.76
C LEU A 489 -17.70 -19.46 16.16
N MET A 490 -18.08 -18.64 15.18
CA MET A 490 -19.11 -17.61 15.27
C MET A 490 -19.99 -17.63 14.01
N THR A 491 -21.30 -17.55 14.19
CA THR A 491 -22.25 -17.45 13.08
C THR A 491 -22.29 -16.02 12.52
N PRO A 492 -22.73 -15.79 11.27
CA PRO A 492 -22.83 -14.45 10.70
C PRO A 492 -23.71 -13.49 11.51
N ASP A 493 -24.78 -13.97 12.12
CA ASP A 493 -25.66 -13.19 13.01
C ASP A 493 -24.96 -12.80 14.31
N GLU A 494 -24.18 -13.70 14.92
CA GLU A 494 -23.36 -13.39 16.09
C GLU A 494 -22.30 -12.33 15.77
N LEU A 495 -21.69 -12.38 14.56
CA LEU A 495 -20.73 -11.39 14.10
C LEU A 495 -21.37 -10.02 13.87
N LYS A 496 -22.58 -9.98 13.27
CA LYS A 496 -23.33 -8.73 13.06
C LYS A 496 -23.83 -8.12 14.37
N SER A 497 -24.01 -8.93 15.40
CA SER A 497 -24.49 -8.53 16.73
C SER A 497 -23.35 -8.18 17.70
N LEU A 498 -22.09 -8.11 17.23
CA LEU A 498 -20.96 -7.76 18.08
C LEU A 498 -21.14 -6.35 18.67
N PRO A 499 -20.95 -6.17 19.98
CA PRO A 499 -21.01 -4.86 20.60
C PRO A 499 -19.93 -3.93 20.02
N LYS A 500 -20.27 -2.63 19.87
CA LYS A 500 -19.33 -1.61 19.39
C LYS A 500 -18.04 -1.62 20.22
N GLY A 501 -16.91 -1.56 19.54
CA GLY A 501 -15.57 -1.68 20.13
C GLY A 501 -15.08 -3.10 20.32
N THR A 502 -15.88 -4.12 19.94
CA THR A 502 -15.42 -5.52 19.90
C THR A 502 -14.94 -5.86 18.50
N PHE A 503 -13.72 -6.41 18.41
CA PHE A 503 -13.08 -6.78 17.16
C PHE A 503 -12.66 -8.25 17.18
N ILE A 504 -12.61 -8.85 16.01
CA ILE A 504 -12.04 -10.17 15.78
C ILE A 504 -10.71 -9.97 15.07
N VAL A 505 -9.66 -10.57 15.62
CA VAL A 505 -8.31 -10.52 15.03
C VAL A 505 -7.94 -11.92 14.58
N THR A 506 -7.55 -12.03 13.31
CA THR A 506 -7.03 -13.26 12.71
C THR A 506 -5.61 -13.02 12.26
N LYS A 507 -4.73 -14.01 12.44
CA LYS A 507 -3.35 -13.97 12.00
C LYS A 507 -2.94 -15.33 11.45
N THR A 508 -2.18 -15.33 10.37
CA THR A 508 -1.64 -16.55 9.76
C THR A 508 -0.86 -17.37 10.78
N GLY A 509 -1.20 -18.65 10.90
CA GLY A 509 -0.55 -19.59 11.83
C GLY A 509 -0.99 -19.49 13.29
N PHE A 510 -2.03 -18.68 13.60
CA PHE A 510 -2.54 -18.51 14.96
C PHE A 510 -4.06 -18.66 15.02
N TYR A 511 -4.55 -19.09 16.16
CA TYR A 511 -5.99 -19.11 16.41
C TYR A 511 -6.55 -17.69 16.51
N PRO A 512 -7.77 -17.45 16.02
CA PRO A 512 -8.38 -16.12 16.09
C PRO A 512 -8.58 -15.70 17.56
N MET A 513 -8.56 -14.38 17.78
CA MET A 513 -8.88 -13.82 19.09
C MET A 513 -9.98 -12.76 19.00
N LYS A 514 -10.77 -12.67 20.06
CA LYS A 514 -11.79 -11.64 20.23
C LYS A 514 -11.26 -10.61 21.23
N VAL A 515 -11.16 -9.35 20.78
CA VAL A 515 -10.61 -8.25 21.59
C VAL A 515 -11.63 -7.14 21.75
N LYS A 516 -11.57 -6.42 22.87
CA LYS A 516 -12.35 -5.22 23.11
C LYS A 516 -11.41 -4.03 23.13
N LEU A 517 -11.44 -3.22 22.07
CA LEU A 517 -10.69 -1.97 21.98
C LEU A 517 -11.42 -0.86 22.72
N LYS A 518 -10.66 0.11 23.18
CA LYS A 518 -11.15 1.33 23.85
C LYS A 518 -11.19 2.48 22.86
N LEU A 519 -12.04 3.47 23.07
CA LEU A 519 -11.96 4.74 22.36
C LEU A 519 -10.64 5.45 22.70
N PHE A 520 -10.08 6.20 21.76
CA PHE A 520 -8.76 6.84 21.88
C PHE A 520 -8.54 7.58 23.20
N PHE A 521 -9.51 8.33 23.69
CA PHE A 521 -9.38 9.03 24.97
C PHE A 521 -9.24 8.10 26.19
N LYS A 522 -9.76 6.85 26.10
CA LYS A 522 -9.56 5.83 27.14
C LYS A 522 -8.18 5.14 27.06
N TRP A 523 -7.44 5.40 25.99
CA TRP A 523 -6.04 5.03 25.89
C TRP A 523 -5.12 6.13 26.47
N GLY A 524 -5.69 7.26 26.90
CA GLY A 524 -4.96 8.44 27.36
C GLY A 524 -4.48 9.35 26.22
N ILE A 525 -5.01 9.17 25.02
CA ILE A 525 -4.73 10.06 23.89
C ILE A 525 -5.61 11.31 24.05
N VAL A 526 -4.97 12.46 24.08
CA VAL A 526 -5.61 13.77 24.16
C VAL A 526 -5.19 14.58 22.94
N PHE A 527 -6.15 15.18 22.26
CA PHE A 527 -5.94 16.12 21.15
C PHE A 527 -6.09 17.56 21.65
N ASP A 528 -5.30 18.45 21.08
CA ASP A 528 -5.44 19.88 21.31
C ASP A 528 -6.31 20.48 20.19
N GLU A 529 -7.61 20.58 20.44
CA GLU A 529 -8.56 21.13 19.48
C GLU A 529 -8.35 22.64 19.23
N SER A 530 -7.66 23.33 20.14
CA SER A 530 -7.36 24.77 20.03
C SER A 530 -6.15 25.06 19.13
N ASN A 531 -5.30 24.06 18.88
CA ASN A 531 -4.10 24.17 18.07
C ASN A 531 -4.04 23.06 17.01
N PRO A 532 -4.92 23.09 15.98
CA PRO A 532 -4.88 22.12 14.90
C PRO A 532 -3.62 22.32 14.02
N TYR A 533 -3.08 21.24 13.46
CA TYR A 533 -2.02 21.37 12.46
C TYR A 533 -2.56 22.03 11.19
N ILE A 534 -1.92 23.10 10.77
CA ILE A 534 -2.28 23.84 9.56
C ILE A 534 -1.02 24.08 8.73
N VAL A 535 -1.04 23.62 7.47
CA VAL A 535 -0.01 23.98 6.50
C VAL A 535 -0.20 25.46 6.13
N PRO A 536 0.84 26.30 6.22
CA PRO A 536 0.76 27.69 5.77
C PRO A 536 0.36 27.76 4.29
N GLU A 537 -0.45 28.74 3.96
CA GLU A 537 -0.81 28.99 2.57
C GLU A 537 0.43 29.38 1.77
N ARG A 538 0.64 28.72 0.64
CA ARG A 538 1.79 29.00 -0.21
C ARG A 538 1.59 30.32 -0.94
N ASN A 539 2.64 31.13 -0.94
CA ASN A 539 2.72 32.22 -1.88
C ASN A 539 3.09 31.60 -3.24
N VAL A 540 2.11 31.43 -4.12
CA VAL A 540 2.30 30.74 -5.40
C VAL A 540 3.27 31.54 -6.24
N ALA A 541 4.50 31.08 -6.35
CA ALA A 541 5.42 31.55 -7.36
C ALA A 541 4.78 31.32 -8.75
N THR A 542 5.01 32.22 -9.68
CA THR A 542 4.49 32.08 -11.04
C THR A 542 5.00 30.75 -11.62
N ILE A 543 4.08 29.82 -11.91
CA ILE A 543 4.41 28.55 -12.53
C ILE A 543 4.97 28.82 -13.91
N LYS A 544 6.14 28.22 -14.22
CA LYS A 544 6.77 28.31 -15.53
C LYS A 544 6.50 27.03 -16.30
N TYR A 545 6.12 27.19 -17.55
CA TYR A 545 5.83 26.08 -18.44
C TYR A 545 6.91 25.97 -19.51
N ALA A 546 7.22 24.74 -19.92
CA ALA A 546 8.12 24.49 -21.03
C ALA A 546 7.65 25.20 -22.31
N ASP A 547 8.60 25.76 -23.03
CA ASP A 547 8.39 26.43 -24.30
C ASP A 547 8.96 25.60 -25.45
N LYS A 548 8.15 25.35 -26.49
CA LYS A 548 8.57 24.50 -27.61
C LYS A 548 9.74 25.01 -28.39
N GLU A 549 9.89 26.35 -28.54
CA GLU A 549 11.00 26.93 -29.30
C GLU A 549 12.30 26.82 -28.49
N ARG A 550 12.26 27.11 -27.18
CA ARG A 550 13.41 26.89 -26.30
C ARG A 550 13.82 25.41 -26.25
N LEU A 551 12.85 24.48 -26.24
CA LEU A 551 13.13 23.05 -26.33
C LEU A 551 13.86 22.68 -27.63
N LYS A 552 13.40 23.21 -28.79
CA LYS A 552 14.05 23.01 -30.09
C LYS A 552 15.48 23.56 -30.10
N GLU A 553 15.65 24.77 -29.57
CA GLU A 553 16.97 25.41 -29.46
C GLU A 553 17.93 24.62 -28.56
N ALA A 554 17.44 24.07 -27.44
CA ALA A 554 18.26 23.26 -26.54
C ALA A 554 18.74 21.98 -27.22
N ILE A 555 17.87 21.32 -27.99
CA ILE A 555 18.20 20.13 -28.78
C ILE A 555 19.20 20.47 -29.87
N ASP A 556 18.97 21.57 -30.63
CA ASP A 556 19.88 22.01 -31.68
C ASP A 556 21.27 22.38 -31.12
N ARG A 557 21.32 23.09 -30.01
CA ARG A 557 22.59 23.46 -29.34
C ARG A 557 23.38 22.21 -28.92
N ARG A 558 22.72 21.14 -28.53
CA ARG A 558 23.39 19.91 -28.05
C ARG A 558 23.82 18.99 -29.18
N TYR A 559 22.99 18.81 -30.21
CA TYR A 559 23.20 17.80 -31.24
C TYR A 559 23.47 18.36 -32.63
N ASN A 560 23.10 19.61 -32.89
CA ASN A 560 23.24 20.28 -34.16
C ASN A 560 23.77 21.71 -33.93
N PRO A 561 24.95 21.87 -33.26
CA PRO A 561 25.47 23.19 -33.01
C PRO A 561 25.68 23.94 -34.35
N PRO A 562 25.39 25.26 -34.43
CA PRO A 562 25.69 26.04 -35.61
C PRO A 562 27.18 25.92 -35.91
N GLU A 563 27.53 25.73 -37.20
CA GLU A 563 28.92 25.75 -37.62
C GLU A 563 29.53 27.11 -37.21
N GLU A 564 30.58 27.09 -36.37
CA GLU A 564 31.38 28.26 -36.08
C GLU A 564 32.00 28.68 -37.42
N LYS A 565 31.53 29.77 -38.00
CA LYS A 565 32.19 30.41 -39.12
C LYS A 565 33.37 31.16 -38.51
N ASP A 566 34.58 30.66 -38.76
CA ASP A 566 35.76 31.45 -38.54
C ASP A 566 35.64 32.76 -39.33
N ASP A 567 36.09 33.88 -38.76
CA ASP A 567 36.03 35.23 -39.34
C ASP A 567 36.75 35.33 -40.71
N ASP A 568 37.48 34.27 -41.11
CA ASP A 568 38.21 34.15 -42.38
C ASP A 568 37.47 33.35 -43.48
N GLY A 569 36.19 32.95 -43.26
CA GLY A 569 35.39 32.33 -44.32
C GLY A 569 35.76 30.89 -44.70
N ILE A 570 36.59 30.20 -43.91
CA ILE A 570 36.97 28.80 -44.11
C ILE A 570 36.16 27.93 -43.14
N PRO A 571 35.45 26.89 -43.59
CA PRO A 571 34.71 26.02 -42.70
C PRO A 571 35.67 25.30 -41.75
N GLY A 572 35.63 25.64 -40.46
CA GLY A 572 36.37 24.92 -39.43
C GLY A 572 35.89 23.48 -39.36
N ASN A 573 36.81 22.52 -39.44
CA ASN A 573 36.55 21.10 -39.28
C ASN A 573 36.22 20.81 -37.80
N ALA A 574 35.01 21.14 -37.36
CA ALA A 574 34.51 20.66 -36.09
C ALA A 574 34.17 19.17 -36.24
N GLN A 575 35.02 18.31 -35.75
CA GLN A 575 34.70 16.88 -35.61
C GLN A 575 33.52 16.74 -34.61
N PRO A 576 32.44 16.05 -34.99
CA PRO A 576 31.41 15.72 -34.03
C PRO A 576 32.02 14.87 -32.91
N LEU A 577 31.70 15.19 -31.66
CA LEU A 577 32.00 14.37 -30.50
C LEU A 577 31.23 13.04 -30.64
N THR A 578 31.80 12.09 -31.40
CA THR A 578 31.40 10.71 -31.41
C THR A 578 31.75 10.10 -30.04
N PRO A 579 30.86 9.34 -29.40
CA PRO A 579 31.23 8.56 -28.24
C PRO A 579 32.37 7.61 -28.64
N ALA A 580 33.45 7.60 -27.85
CA ALA A 580 34.63 6.79 -28.07
C ALA A 580 34.22 5.32 -28.33
N ARG A 581 34.48 4.83 -29.54
CA ARG A 581 34.56 3.42 -29.83
C ARG A 581 35.70 2.84 -29.00
N ALA A 582 35.39 1.84 -28.20
CA ALA A 582 36.41 1.01 -27.60
C ALA A 582 37.15 0.26 -28.71
N ASP A 583 38.37 0.71 -29.05
CA ASP A 583 39.30 -0.08 -29.82
C ASP A 583 39.82 -1.22 -28.93
N ASN A 584 39.29 -2.40 -29.19
CA ASN A 584 39.90 -3.67 -28.82
C ASN A 584 40.65 -4.16 -30.05
N ASP A 585 41.94 -3.98 -30.06
CA ASP A 585 42.87 -4.85 -30.76
C ASP A 585 44.32 -4.47 -30.41
N GLN A 586 44.88 -5.17 -29.45
CA GLN A 586 46.26 -5.69 -29.54
C GLN A 586 46.49 -6.76 -28.45
N PRO A 587 47.15 -7.90 -28.80
CA PRO A 587 47.34 -8.99 -27.87
C PRO A 587 48.59 -8.74 -27.00
N ALA A 588 48.37 -8.72 -25.68
CA ALA A 588 49.47 -8.77 -24.73
C ALA A 588 49.94 -10.21 -24.55
N THR A 589 51.22 -10.42 -24.77
CA THR A 589 51.99 -11.63 -24.52
C THR A 589 51.89 -12.08 -23.05
N VAL A 590 51.67 -13.37 -22.90
CA VAL A 590 51.65 -14.11 -21.65
C VAL A 590 53.06 -14.22 -21.10
N GLU A 591 53.30 -13.76 -19.88
CA GLU A 591 54.34 -14.31 -18.99
C GLU A 591 53.65 -15.04 -17.85
N ASN A 592 53.98 -16.31 -17.75
CA ASN A 592 53.61 -17.21 -16.66
C ASN A 592 54.28 -16.76 -15.36
N ASP A 593 53.52 -16.70 -14.28
CA ASP A 593 54.06 -17.05 -12.97
C ASP A 593 53.03 -17.83 -12.17
N GLU A 594 53.45 -18.98 -11.75
CA GLU A 594 52.74 -19.97 -10.99
C GLU A 594 52.44 -19.47 -9.57
N ARG A 595 51.24 -19.72 -9.09
CA ARG A 595 51.01 -20.25 -7.72
C ARG A 595 49.61 -20.82 -7.58
N ASP A 596 49.61 -22.10 -7.32
CA ASP A 596 48.50 -22.93 -6.83
C ASP A 596 47.83 -22.33 -5.58
N GLU A 597 46.52 -22.48 -5.48
CA GLU A 597 45.84 -23.21 -4.41
C GLU A 597 44.31 -23.17 -4.55
N LEU A 598 43.77 -24.36 -4.72
CA LEU A 598 42.53 -24.93 -4.18
C LEU A 598 41.33 -24.03 -3.93
N ILE A 599 40.22 -24.28 -4.64
CA ILE A 599 38.94 -24.63 -3.98
C ILE A 599 38.15 -25.58 -4.90
N ALA A 600 37.73 -26.68 -4.29
CA ALA A 600 37.02 -27.81 -4.85
C ALA A 600 35.59 -27.46 -5.33
N GLY A 601 35.19 -28.17 -6.39
CA GLY A 601 33.87 -28.14 -6.97
C GLY A 601 32.78 -28.77 -6.09
N THR A 602 31.58 -28.34 -6.30
CA THR A 602 30.39 -29.14 -6.03
C THR A 602 29.61 -29.29 -7.33
N ASN A 603 29.72 -30.46 -7.91
CA ASN A 603 28.83 -30.98 -8.94
C ASN A 603 27.49 -31.33 -8.30
N LEU A 604 26.42 -30.66 -8.71
CA LEU A 604 25.04 -31.13 -8.48
C LEU A 604 24.70 -32.12 -9.59
N VAL A 605 24.67 -33.39 -9.21
CA VAL A 605 24.13 -34.50 -10.00
C VAL A 605 22.61 -34.38 -9.94
N VAL A 606 21.98 -34.18 -11.08
CA VAL A 606 20.52 -34.28 -11.24
C VAL A 606 20.15 -35.73 -11.45
N ASP A 607 19.33 -36.28 -10.55
CA ASP A 607 18.82 -37.65 -10.60
C ASP A 607 17.74 -37.76 -11.71
N PRO A 608 17.83 -38.75 -12.64
CA PRO A 608 16.93 -38.89 -13.78
C PRO A 608 15.56 -39.54 -13.47
N GLN A 609 15.19 -39.78 -12.22
CA GLN A 609 13.98 -40.57 -11.89
C GLN A 609 12.71 -39.77 -11.56
N LEU A 610 12.68 -38.44 -11.72
CA LEU A 610 11.47 -37.60 -11.45
C LEU A 610 10.73 -37.10 -12.71
N ALA A 611 10.92 -37.74 -13.85
CA ALA A 611 10.29 -37.36 -15.11
C ALA A 611 9.20 -38.33 -15.62
N SER A 612 8.59 -39.16 -14.76
CA SER A 612 7.58 -40.16 -15.22
C SER A 612 6.22 -40.15 -14.52
N GLU A 613 5.88 -39.14 -13.69
CA GLU A 613 4.55 -39.08 -13.05
C GLU A 613 3.78 -37.79 -13.40
N ALA A 614 3.72 -37.43 -14.66
CA ALA A 614 2.81 -36.38 -15.14
C ALA A 614 2.15 -36.78 -16.47
N LYS A 615 1.56 -38.00 -16.49
CA LYS A 615 0.59 -38.41 -17.51
C LYS A 615 -0.26 -39.56 -16.94
N GLU A 616 -1.33 -39.19 -16.23
CA GLU A 616 -2.63 -39.86 -16.21
C GLU A 616 -3.65 -38.93 -15.62
#